data_9d10e33a05691d9c20904ef14b70bcd6
#
_entry.id   9d10e33a05691d9c20904ef14b70bcd6
#
_cell.length_a   1.000
_cell.length_b   1.000
_cell.length_c   1.000
_cell.angle_alpha   90.00
_cell.angle_beta   90.00
_cell.angle_gamma   90.00
#
_symmetry.space_group_name_H-M   'P 1'
#
loop_
_entity.id
_entity.type
_entity.pdbx_description
1 polymer ?
#
loop_
_entity_poly.entity_id
_entity_poly.type
_entity_poly.pdbx_seq_one_letter_code
_entity_poly.pdbx_strand_id
1 'polypeptide(L)'
;MTTSLDSHIKAYADLFIAKFESITGDYREPWLQTLPFVSQNAAGHLYSGVNDVNLSLVSALRGFRCPVWLSGAQCRDLGVLRRSGESGTVVYWGGTSFYDKDRGAVDADMRWAEYQKLSPKERERYQLRESVGNCSYVWNIEQTDFPEQHPDTWANLLGLFSRERVPARSELLDRFLEAGSWAPDGTRRCPIIQQDGGSAGYNRSVRFIEIPRKELYQDERNFYNTLLHTMAHSAIVEQAVASYKGDGDPLADIARLNLSSELAAAVVAGKLGLSQTLSEGNLRYMREWTQVLSDNPAVIRQVTRDSRHAVQLITEQVGIRQPKAVDLCTSFGMDILQGKLNTKEHPRRPRKVYDTTNSRTGKPRIGRRNHL
;
A
#
# COMPACT_ATOMS: atom_id res chain seq x y z
N MET A 1 20.63 21.82 3.62
CA MET A 1 19.80 21.40 4.77
C MET A 1 18.83 20.35 4.26
N THR A 2 18.93 19.11 4.75
CA THR A 2 18.00 18.03 4.42
C THR A 2 16.63 18.41 4.98
N THR A 3 15.58 18.32 4.17
CA THR A 3 14.22 18.58 4.66
C THR A 3 13.80 17.47 5.64
N SER A 4 12.84 17.73 6.52
CA SER A 4 12.29 16.69 7.40
C SER A 4 11.75 15.50 6.60
N LEU A 5 11.20 15.73 5.40
CA LEU A 5 10.72 14.70 4.50
C LEU A 5 11.86 13.81 3.97
N ASP A 6 13.00 14.40 3.58
CA ASP A 6 14.14 13.64 3.08
C ASP A 6 14.72 12.72 4.15
N SER A 7 14.76 13.18 5.41
CA SER A 7 15.18 12.36 6.54
C SER A 7 14.27 11.14 6.76
N HIS A 8 12.95 11.29 6.60
CA HIS A 8 12.00 10.18 6.71
C HIS A 8 12.09 9.22 5.53
N ILE A 9 12.31 9.74 4.32
CA ILE A 9 12.53 8.92 3.13
C ILE A 9 13.79 8.07 3.30
N LYS A 10 14.87 8.68 3.79
CA LYS A 10 16.11 7.97 4.09
C LYS A 10 15.86 6.88 5.15
N ALA A 11 15.23 7.22 6.28
CA ALA A 11 14.92 6.25 7.32
C ALA A 11 14.06 5.08 6.81
N TYR A 12 13.16 5.34 5.87
CA TYR A 12 12.37 4.28 5.23
C TYR A 12 13.23 3.38 4.34
N ALA A 13 14.14 3.94 3.53
CA ALA A 13 15.09 3.16 2.74
C ALA A 13 16.02 2.33 3.64
N ASP A 14 16.50 2.92 4.75
CA ASP A 14 17.38 2.25 5.71
C ASP A 14 16.72 1.00 6.34
N LEU A 15 15.38 0.98 6.53
CA LEU A 15 14.65 -0.22 6.98
C LEU A 15 14.77 -1.38 5.99
N PHE A 16 14.69 -1.10 4.69
CA PHE A 16 14.87 -2.14 3.66
C PHE A 16 16.31 -2.61 3.60
N ILE A 17 17.27 -1.69 3.64
CA ILE A 17 18.70 -2.02 3.64
C ILE A 17 19.00 -2.97 4.82
N ALA A 18 18.61 -2.60 6.03
CA ALA A 18 18.79 -3.44 7.22
C ALA A 18 18.11 -4.81 7.07
N LYS A 19 16.92 -4.86 6.45
CA LYS A 19 16.23 -6.12 6.18
C LYS A 19 17.02 -6.99 5.20
N PHE A 20 17.50 -6.43 4.08
CA PHE A 20 18.30 -7.18 3.11
C PHE A 20 19.60 -7.72 3.71
N GLU A 21 20.30 -6.92 4.51
CA GLU A 21 21.52 -7.31 5.21
C GLU A 21 21.26 -8.42 6.26
N SER A 22 20.04 -8.50 6.81
CA SER A 22 19.68 -9.52 7.79
C SER A 22 19.42 -10.91 7.18
N ILE A 23 19.28 -11.01 5.85
CA ILE A 23 18.98 -12.27 5.17
C ILE A 23 20.27 -13.06 4.96
N THR A 24 20.41 -14.15 5.70
CA THR A 24 21.65 -14.97 5.75
C THR A 24 21.66 -16.19 4.82
N GLY A 25 20.80 -16.20 3.79
CA GLY A 25 20.85 -17.22 2.72
C GLY A 25 19.90 -18.42 2.88
N ASP A 26 19.14 -18.54 3.96
CA ASP A 26 18.03 -19.51 4.02
C ASP A 26 16.74 -18.89 3.49
N TYR A 27 16.41 -19.20 2.25
CA TYR A 27 15.26 -18.63 1.53
C TYR A 27 13.91 -19.26 1.91
N ARG A 28 13.91 -20.27 2.78
CA ARG A 28 12.68 -20.96 3.21
C ARG A 28 11.89 -20.12 4.20
N GLU A 29 12.58 -19.21 4.90
CA GLU A 29 11.95 -18.28 5.83
C GLU A 29 11.26 -17.16 5.07
N PRO A 30 10.06 -16.77 5.51
CA PRO A 30 9.37 -15.60 4.95
C PRO A 30 10.22 -14.33 5.15
N TRP A 31 10.62 -13.69 4.05
CA TRP A 31 11.51 -12.53 4.15
C TRP A 31 10.78 -11.24 4.50
N LEU A 32 9.52 -11.09 4.04
CA LEU A 32 8.70 -9.91 4.31
C LEU A 32 7.23 -10.35 4.47
N GLN A 33 6.74 -10.35 5.70
CA GLN A 33 5.38 -10.77 6.02
C GLN A 33 4.50 -9.56 6.30
N THR A 34 3.77 -9.09 5.30
CA THR A 34 2.76 -8.07 5.51
C THR A 34 1.52 -8.64 6.20
N LEU A 35 0.76 -7.78 6.87
CA LEU A 35 -0.50 -8.19 7.50
C LEU A 35 -1.57 -8.46 6.43
N PRO A 36 -2.50 -9.41 6.67
CA PRO A 36 -3.63 -9.66 5.78
C PRO A 36 -4.72 -8.58 5.85
N PHE A 37 -4.46 -7.51 6.56
CA PHE A 37 -5.37 -6.41 6.81
C PHE A 37 -4.85 -5.13 6.16
N VAL A 38 -5.77 -4.31 5.67
CA VAL A 38 -5.44 -2.97 5.19
C VAL A 38 -5.16 -2.07 6.37
N SER A 39 -4.12 -1.26 6.26
CA SER A 39 -3.80 -0.25 7.25
C SER A 39 -4.96 0.73 7.43
N GLN A 40 -5.28 1.06 8.66
CA GLN A 40 -6.37 1.97 9.03
C GLN A 40 -5.92 3.01 10.06
N ASN A 41 -6.65 4.10 10.16
CA ASN A 41 -6.48 5.02 11.28
C ASN A 41 -7.37 4.63 12.49
N ALA A 42 -7.24 5.35 13.61
CA ALA A 42 -8.02 5.08 14.81
C ALA A 42 -9.53 5.21 14.60
N ALA A 43 -9.99 6.04 13.67
CA ALA A 43 -11.41 6.20 13.35
C ALA A 43 -11.93 5.16 12.32
N GLY A 44 -11.16 4.11 12.05
CA GLY A 44 -11.55 3.05 11.12
C GLY A 44 -11.53 3.45 9.65
N HIS A 45 -10.90 4.59 9.28
CA HIS A 45 -10.70 4.91 7.88
C HIS A 45 -9.53 4.09 7.34
N LEU A 46 -9.80 3.31 6.31
CA LEU A 46 -8.78 2.52 5.62
C LEU A 46 -7.89 3.43 4.78
N TYR A 47 -6.59 3.25 4.89
CA TYR A 47 -5.65 3.83 3.96
C TYR A 47 -5.78 3.17 2.58
N SER A 48 -5.43 3.89 1.54
CA SER A 48 -5.53 3.41 0.16
C SER A 48 -4.32 3.83 -0.66
N GLY A 49 -4.15 3.22 -1.80
CA GLY A 49 -3.10 3.58 -2.75
C GLY A 49 -1.70 3.43 -2.16
N VAL A 50 -0.86 4.43 -2.38
CA VAL A 50 0.54 4.43 -1.91
C VAL A 50 0.66 4.38 -0.39
N ASN A 51 -0.32 4.94 0.34
CA ASN A 51 -0.30 4.91 1.81
C ASN A 51 -0.52 3.50 2.36
N ASP A 52 -1.48 2.75 1.81
CA ASP A 52 -1.71 1.37 2.25
C ASP A 52 -0.47 0.50 1.99
N VAL A 53 0.13 0.59 0.81
CA VAL A 53 1.35 -0.15 0.47
C VAL A 53 2.50 0.24 1.41
N ASN A 54 2.74 1.55 1.59
CA ASN A 54 3.81 2.05 2.44
C ASN A 54 3.64 1.58 3.90
N LEU A 55 2.46 1.73 4.48
CA LEU A 55 2.18 1.34 5.86
C LEU A 55 2.24 -0.17 6.05
N SER A 56 1.78 -0.96 5.06
CA SER A 56 1.90 -2.42 5.09
C SER A 56 3.35 -2.89 5.08
N LEU A 57 4.19 -2.26 4.24
CA LEU A 57 5.62 -2.58 4.17
C LEU A 57 6.35 -2.18 5.45
N VAL A 58 6.08 -0.98 5.99
CA VAL A 58 6.67 -0.55 7.27
C VAL A 58 6.24 -1.47 8.41
N SER A 59 4.97 -1.90 8.44
CA SER A 59 4.50 -2.87 9.43
C SER A 59 5.30 -4.18 9.37
N ALA A 60 5.52 -4.70 8.16
CA ALA A 60 6.28 -5.94 7.98
C ALA A 60 7.76 -5.77 8.38
N LEU A 61 8.40 -4.67 7.98
CA LEU A 61 9.81 -4.38 8.30
C LEU A 61 10.05 -4.18 9.80
N ARG A 62 9.07 -3.62 10.51
CA ARG A 62 9.15 -3.35 11.94
C ARG A 62 8.49 -4.43 12.81
N GLY A 63 7.88 -5.43 12.20
CA GLY A 63 7.22 -6.53 12.92
C GLY A 63 5.95 -6.11 13.66
N PHE A 64 5.26 -5.04 13.23
CA PHE A 64 3.99 -4.64 13.83
C PHE A 64 2.91 -5.68 13.56
N ARG A 65 2.10 -5.96 14.57
CA ARG A 65 1.04 -6.97 14.56
C ARG A 65 -0.35 -6.37 14.38
N CYS A 66 -0.47 -5.05 14.55
CA CYS A 66 -1.73 -4.33 14.46
C CYS A 66 -1.69 -3.31 13.30
N PRO A 67 -2.68 -3.29 12.39
CA PRO A 67 -2.68 -2.39 11.24
C PRO A 67 -3.22 -0.98 11.55
N VAL A 68 -3.29 -0.60 12.83
CA VAL A 68 -3.82 0.70 13.27
C VAL A 68 -2.71 1.73 13.39
N TRP A 69 -2.93 2.89 12.76
CA TRP A 69 -1.98 3.99 12.70
C TRP A 69 -2.63 5.28 13.21
N LEU A 70 -1.93 5.99 14.08
CA LEU A 70 -2.41 7.16 14.78
C LEU A 70 -1.73 8.43 14.26
N SER A 71 -2.51 9.46 13.95
CA SER A 71 -1.97 10.81 13.80
C SER A 71 -1.66 11.42 15.17
N GLY A 72 -0.86 12.50 15.19
CA GLY A 72 -0.60 13.21 16.45
C GLY A 72 -1.86 13.76 17.14
N ALA A 73 -2.91 14.07 16.38
CA ALA A 73 -4.22 14.44 16.92
C ALA A 73 -4.89 13.23 17.58
N GLN A 74 -4.94 12.10 16.90
CA GLN A 74 -5.53 10.87 17.44
C GLN A 74 -4.79 10.34 18.69
N CYS A 75 -3.46 10.50 18.77
CA CYS A 75 -2.74 10.19 20.00
C CYS A 75 -3.25 11.04 21.17
N ARG A 76 -3.46 12.35 20.95
CA ARG A 76 -4.00 13.24 22.00
C ARG A 76 -5.44 12.88 22.38
N ASP A 77 -6.29 12.59 21.37
CA ASP A 77 -7.70 12.26 21.59
C ASP A 77 -7.87 10.93 22.36
N LEU A 78 -6.95 9.99 22.18
CA LEU A 78 -6.89 8.71 22.91
C LEU A 78 -6.11 8.82 24.24
N GLY A 79 -5.48 9.96 24.53
CA GLY A 79 -4.69 10.16 25.73
C GLY A 79 -3.38 9.38 25.76
N VAL A 80 -2.86 8.95 24.61
CA VAL A 80 -1.65 8.12 24.53
C VAL A 80 -0.43 8.92 24.09
N LEU A 81 0.74 8.49 24.58
CA LEU A 81 2.03 9.11 24.29
C LEU A 81 2.81 8.23 23.30
N ARG A 82 3.51 8.88 22.40
CA ARG A 82 4.48 8.21 21.52
C ARG A 82 5.70 7.82 22.34
N ARG A 83 6.22 6.62 22.11
CA ARG A 83 7.45 6.17 22.78
C ARG A 83 8.63 7.03 22.36
N SER A 84 9.55 7.26 23.26
CA SER A 84 10.78 8.01 22.98
C SER A 84 11.59 7.32 21.89
N GLY A 85 12.15 8.10 20.96
CA GLY A 85 12.94 7.58 19.84
C GLY A 85 12.12 7.05 18.66
N GLU A 86 10.79 6.95 18.75
CA GLU A 86 9.95 6.47 17.68
C GLU A 86 9.70 7.54 16.60
N SER A 87 10.04 7.18 15.37
CA SER A 87 9.80 8.02 14.18
C SER A 87 8.47 7.70 13.54
N GLY A 88 7.75 8.74 13.12
CA GLY A 88 6.49 8.57 12.37
C GLY A 88 6.75 8.15 10.93
N THR A 89 5.80 7.42 10.37
CA THR A 89 5.77 7.05 8.95
C THR A 89 5.02 8.10 8.16
N VAL A 90 5.56 8.47 7.00
CA VAL A 90 4.95 9.47 6.12
C VAL A 90 3.73 8.89 5.44
N VAL A 91 2.61 9.62 5.50
CA VAL A 91 1.43 9.39 4.68
C VAL A 91 1.15 10.63 3.83
N TYR A 92 0.71 10.39 2.60
CA TYR A 92 0.49 11.44 1.62
C TYR A 92 -1.00 11.73 1.51
N TRP A 93 -1.34 13.01 1.59
CA TRP A 93 -2.68 13.50 1.34
C TRP A 93 -2.63 14.21 -0.02
N GLY A 94 -3.05 13.54 -1.05
CA GLY A 94 -3.17 14.09 -2.38
C GLY A 94 -4.63 14.13 -2.79
N GLY A 95 -5.05 15.22 -3.38
CA GLY A 95 -6.29 15.26 -4.14
C GLY A 95 -6.01 14.95 -5.59
N THR A 96 -6.91 14.24 -6.25
CA THR A 96 -6.93 14.23 -7.70
C THR A 96 -7.42 15.59 -8.15
N SER A 97 -6.59 16.35 -8.87
CA SER A 97 -7.04 17.56 -9.56
C SER A 97 -7.47 17.19 -10.98
N PHE A 98 -8.51 17.82 -11.43
CA PHE A 98 -9.11 17.61 -12.74
C PHE A 98 -8.65 18.73 -13.66
N TYR A 99 -7.66 18.44 -14.52
CA TYR A 99 -7.19 19.42 -15.51
C TYR A 99 -8.13 19.37 -16.72
N ASP A 100 -8.84 20.45 -16.95
CA ASP A 100 -9.71 20.64 -18.09
C ASP A 100 -8.86 21.00 -19.31
N LYS A 101 -8.82 20.10 -20.30
CA LYS A 101 -8.03 20.27 -21.53
C LYS A 101 -8.57 21.41 -22.40
N ASP A 102 -9.89 21.67 -22.35
CA ASP A 102 -10.54 22.71 -23.15
C ASP A 102 -10.25 24.09 -22.58
N ARG A 103 -10.21 24.19 -21.25
CA ARG A 103 -9.88 25.45 -20.54
C ARG A 103 -8.40 25.67 -20.35
N GLY A 104 -7.57 24.62 -20.50
CA GLY A 104 -6.13 24.67 -20.25
C GLY A 104 -5.76 24.90 -18.78
N ALA A 105 -6.66 24.60 -17.84
CA ALA A 105 -6.50 24.89 -16.42
C ALA A 105 -7.09 23.78 -15.53
N VAL A 106 -6.67 23.75 -14.24
CA VAL A 106 -7.30 22.88 -13.23
C VAL A 106 -8.71 23.39 -12.93
N ASP A 107 -9.69 22.49 -13.04
CA ASP A 107 -11.07 22.77 -12.63
C ASP A 107 -11.16 22.61 -11.10
N ALA A 108 -11.16 23.74 -10.39
CA ALA A 108 -11.18 23.76 -8.92
C ALA A 108 -12.53 23.32 -8.32
N ASP A 109 -13.60 23.37 -9.11
CA ASP A 109 -14.96 23.06 -8.69
C ASP A 109 -15.28 21.58 -8.90
N MET A 110 -14.59 20.90 -9.83
CA MET A 110 -14.79 19.47 -10.08
C MET A 110 -14.41 18.63 -8.86
N ARG A 111 -15.32 17.75 -8.44
CA ARG A 111 -15.13 16.79 -7.37
C ARG A 111 -15.17 15.36 -7.95
N TRP A 112 -14.53 14.43 -7.26
CA TRP A 112 -14.50 13.02 -7.69
C TRP A 112 -15.90 12.44 -7.91
N ALA A 113 -16.83 12.74 -7.00
CA ALA A 113 -18.22 12.29 -7.12
C ALA A 113 -18.95 12.85 -8.35
N GLU A 114 -18.60 14.05 -8.78
CA GLU A 114 -19.16 14.71 -9.99
C GLU A 114 -18.51 14.13 -11.24
N TYR A 115 -17.19 13.99 -11.23
CA TYR A 115 -16.45 13.34 -12.30
C TYR A 115 -16.95 11.90 -12.59
N GLN A 116 -17.28 11.14 -11.53
CA GLN A 116 -17.83 9.80 -11.70
C GLN A 116 -19.20 9.76 -12.38
N LYS A 117 -19.97 10.84 -12.34
CA LYS A 117 -21.28 10.96 -13.00
C LYS A 117 -21.17 11.31 -14.48
N LEU A 118 -20.01 11.80 -14.93
CA LEU A 118 -19.78 12.16 -16.33
C LEU A 118 -19.79 10.90 -17.21
N SER A 119 -20.32 11.06 -18.42
CA SER A 119 -20.23 10.05 -19.47
C SER A 119 -18.76 9.82 -19.87
N PRO A 120 -18.41 8.68 -20.48
CA PRO A 120 -17.06 8.40 -20.98
C PRO A 120 -16.51 9.52 -21.88
N LYS A 121 -17.36 10.07 -22.76
CA LYS A 121 -16.99 11.16 -23.68
C LYS A 121 -16.68 12.46 -22.96
N GLU A 122 -17.43 12.80 -21.91
CA GLU A 122 -17.19 13.99 -21.10
C GLU A 122 -15.92 13.84 -20.25
N ARG A 123 -15.60 12.63 -19.80
CA ARG A 123 -14.37 12.36 -19.05
C ARG A 123 -13.10 12.55 -19.89
N GLU A 124 -13.16 12.36 -21.20
CA GLU A 124 -12.05 12.58 -22.13
C GLU A 124 -11.52 14.02 -22.12
N ARG A 125 -12.38 14.97 -21.76
CA ARG A 125 -12.04 16.37 -21.57
C ARG A 125 -11.06 16.58 -20.40
N TYR A 126 -11.13 15.74 -19.37
CA TYR A 126 -10.35 15.92 -18.16
C TYR A 126 -9.09 15.04 -18.17
N GLN A 127 -7.96 15.63 -17.82
CA GLN A 127 -6.75 14.92 -17.44
C GLN A 127 -6.66 14.87 -15.93
N LEU A 128 -6.70 13.68 -15.36
CA LEU A 128 -6.49 13.48 -13.93
C LEU A 128 -5.03 13.76 -13.58
N ARG A 129 -4.80 14.70 -12.68
CA ARG A 129 -3.48 15.02 -12.14
C ARG A 129 -3.49 14.71 -10.66
N GLU A 130 -2.70 13.73 -10.25
CA GLU A 130 -2.46 13.50 -8.83
C GLU A 130 -1.54 14.59 -8.31
N SER A 131 -2.05 15.46 -7.44
CA SER A 131 -1.22 16.36 -6.69
C SER A 131 -0.82 15.69 -5.38
N VAL A 132 0.47 15.44 -5.19
CA VAL A 132 1.02 15.14 -3.87
C VAL A 132 1.08 16.47 -3.12
N GLY A 133 -0.08 16.92 -2.60
CA GLY A 133 -0.18 18.27 -2.03
C GLY A 133 0.45 18.37 -0.66
N ASN A 134 0.17 17.43 0.23
CA ASN A 134 0.61 17.48 1.62
C ASN A 134 1.02 16.08 2.11
N CYS A 135 1.97 16.05 3.03
CA CYS A 135 2.29 14.85 3.79
C CYS A 135 2.06 15.10 5.29
N SER A 136 1.75 14.05 6.00
CA SER A 136 1.72 14.05 7.46
C SER A 136 2.37 12.78 7.99
N TYR A 137 2.54 12.72 9.31
CA TYR A 137 3.17 11.59 9.96
C TYR A 137 2.15 10.85 10.80
N VAL A 138 2.24 9.53 10.74
CA VAL A 138 1.45 8.63 11.56
C VAL A 138 2.35 7.64 12.27
N TRP A 139 1.93 7.18 13.42
CA TRP A 139 2.64 6.19 14.25
C TRP A 139 1.77 4.95 14.34
N ASN A 140 2.36 3.77 14.19
CA ASN A 140 1.64 2.56 14.52
C ASN A 140 1.25 2.58 16.00
N ILE A 141 0.11 2.04 16.35
CA ILE A 141 -0.37 1.99 17.74
C ILE A 141 0.65 1.33 18.67
N GLU A 142 1.47 0.39 18.18
CA GLU A 142 2.57 -0.25 18.92
C GLU A 142 3.77 0.67 19.18
N GLN A 143 3.84 1.83 18.52
CA GLN A 143 4.84 2.88 18.78
C GLN A 143 4.38 3.86 19.86
N THR A 144 3.26 3.58 20.49
CA THR A 144 2.70 4.38 21.60
C THR A 144 2.61 3.53 22.86
N ASP A 145 2.27 4.15 23.97
CA ASP A 145 1.99 3.48 25.24
C ASP A 145 0.54 2.96 25.36
N PHE A 146 -0.19 2.91 24.22
CA PHE A 146 -1.55 2.36 24.15
C PHE A 146 -1.64 0.92 24.70
N PRO A 147 -0.71 0.00 24.36
CA PRO A 147 -0.73 -1.36 24.89
C PRO A 147 -0.70 -1.44 26.41
N GLU A 148 0.06 -0.54 27.06
CA GLU A 148 0.21 -0.49 28.50
C GLU A 148 -0.96 0.22 29.18
N GLN A 149 -1.47 1.29 28.57
CA GLN A 149 -2.59 2.05 29.13
C GLN A 149 -3.94 1.32 28.96
N HIS A 150 -4.07 0.50 27.90
CA HIS A 150 -5.32 -0.18 27.54
C HIS A 150 -5.08 -1.68 27.26
N PRO A 151 -4.57 -2.47 28.23
CA PRO A 151 -4.12 -3.85 27.98
C PRO A 151 -5.24 -4.77 27.48
N ASP A 152 -6.46 -4.66 27.99
CA ASP A 152 -7.59 -5.48 27.55
C ASP A 152 -8.02 -5.13 26.12
N THR A 153 -8.09 -3.83 25.82
CA THR A 153 -8.42 -3.36 24.47
C THR A 153 -7.33 -3.77 23.48
N TRP A 154 -6.09 -3.70 23.89
CA TRP A 154 -4.95 -4.14 23.11
C TRP A 154 -5.01 -5.64 22.80
N ALA A 155 -5.28 -6.49 23.80
CA ALA A 155 -5.45 -7.93 23.62
C ALA A 155 -6.58 -8.24 22.63
N ASN A 156 -7.71 -7.54 22.72
CA ASN A 156 -8.83 -7.68 21.81
C ASN A 156 -8.46 -7.24 20.38
N LEU A 157 -7.72 -6.14 20.23
CA LEU A 157 -7.23 -5.69 18.90
C LEU A 157 -6.33 -6.74 18.26
N LEU A 158 -5.35 -7.26 19.01
CA LEU A 158 -4.49 -8.34 18.50
C LEU A 158 -5.31 -9.56 18.10
N GLY A 159 -6.32 -9.93 18.90
CA GLY A 159 -7.22 -11.01 18.55
C GLY A 159 -8.02 -10.76 17.28
N LEU A 160 -8.45 -9.51 17.02
CA LEU A 160 -9.18 -9.14 15.79
C LEU A 160 -8.28 -9.15 14.56
N PHE A 161 -7.04 -8.73 14.70
CA PHE A 161 -6.05 -8.62 13.63
C PHE A 161 -5.05 -9.79 13.60
N SER A 162 -5.36 -10.91 14.25
CA SER A 162 -4.53 -12.10 14.16
C SER A 162 -4.51 -12.64 12.74
N ARG A 163 -3.30 -12.92 12.23
CA ARG A 163 -3.11 -13.59 10.92
C ARG A 163 -3.81 -14.95 10.86
N GLU A 164 -3.86 -15.66 11.98
CA GLU A 164 -4.48 -16.98 12.09
C GLU A 164 -5.99 -16.97 11.79
N ARG A 165 -6.63 -15.80 11.89
CA ARG A 165 -8.03 -15.62 11.54
C ARG A 165 -8.28 -15.47 10.04
N VAL A 166 -7.24 -15.28 9.26
CA VAL A 166 -7.35 -15.12 7.80
C VAL A 166 -6.74 -16.37 7.17
N PRO A 167 -7.56 -17.34 6.78
CA PRO A 167 -7.06 -18.51 6.08
C PRO A 167 -6.39 -18.10 4.77
N ALA A 168 -5.40 -18.88 4.36
CA ALA A 168 -4.81 -18.74 3.05
C ALA A 168 -5.89 -18.84 1.97
N ARG A 169 -5.86 -17.93 1.00
CA ARG A 169 -6.84 -17.83 -0.09
C ARG A 169 -6.20 -18.14 -1.43
N SER A 170 -5.40 -19.20 -1.47
CA SER A 170 -4.77 -19.66 -2.70
C SER A 170 -5.78 -20.07 -3.77
N GLU A 171 -6.96 -20.54 -3.35
CA GLU A 171 -8.08 -20.85 -4.24
C GLU A 171 -8.59 -19.67 -5.09
N LEU A 172 -8.35 -18.43 -4.65
CA LEU A 172 -8.63 -17.26 -5.47
C LEU A 172 -7.69 -17.18 -6.67
N LEU A 173 -6.41 -17.51 -6.45
CA LEU A 173 -5.41 -17.53 -7.52
C LEU A 173 -5.63 -18.72 -8.47
N ASP A 174 -6.02 -19.90 -7.96
CA ASP A 174 -6.33 -21.05 -8.80
C ASP A 174 -7.52 -20.75 -9.73
N ARG A 175 -8.63 -20.25 -9.21
CA ARG A 175 -9.77 -19.80 -10.02
C ARG A 175 -9.42 -18.70 -11.02
N PHE A 176 -8.53 -17.79 -10.61
CA PHE A 176 -8.06 -16.72 -11.48
C PHE A 176 -7.23 -17.27 -12.64
N LEU A 177 -6.36 -18.26 -12.39
CA LEU A 177 -5.59 -18.95 -13.42
C LEU A 177 -6.50 -19.71 -14.39
N GLU A 178 -7.51 -20.42 -13.89
CA GLU A 178 -8.51 -21.14 -14.72
C GLU A 178 -9.29 -20.17 -15.63
N ALA A 179 -9.67 -19.01 -15.11
CA ALA A 179 -10.36 -17.97 -15.89
C ALA A 179 -9.46 -17.35 -16.97
N GLY A 180 -8.13 -17.39 -16.80
CA GLY A 180 -7.15 -16.87 -17.73
C GLY A 180 -7.37 -15.39 -18.10
N SER A 181 -7.71 -14.56 -17.14
CA SER A 181 -8.23 -13.19 -17.33
C SER A 181 -7.21 -12.09 -17.02
N TRP A 182 -5.93 -12.40 -16.78
CA TRP A 182 -4.92 -11.41 -16.45
C TRP A 182 -4.75 -10.34 -17.52
N ALA A 183 -4.70 -9.08 -17.10
CA ALA A 183 -4.46 -7.92 -17.96
C ALA A 183 -3.49 -6.95 -17.24
N PRO A 184 -2.17 -6.99 -17.55
CA PRO A 184 -1.15 -6.20 -16.84
C PRO A 184 -1.26 -4.69 -17.07
N ASP A 185 -1.95 -4.26 -18.15
CA ASP A 185 -2.28 -2.86 -18.42
C ASP A 185 -3.74 -2.50 -18.06
N GLY A 186 -4.43 -3.41 -17.38
CA GLY A 186 -5.84 -3.27 -17.01
C GLY A 186 -6.85 -3.48 -18.12
N THR A 187 -6.41 -3.68 -19.36
CA THR A 187 -7.30 -3.72 -20.55
C THR A 187 -7.09 -4.92 -21.45
N ARG A 188 -5.87 -5.19 -21.85
CA ARG A 188 -5.55 -6.23 -22.84
C ARG A 188 -5.15 -7.53 -22.15
N ARG A 189 -5.81 -8.62 -22.53
CA ARG A 189 -5.54 -9.95 -21.98
C ARG A 189 -4.09 -10.36 -22.21
N CYS A 190 -3.51 -10.98 -21.18
CA CYS A 190 -2.18 -11.55 -21.14
C CYS A 190 -2.31 -12.99 -20.61
N PRO A 191 -2.23 -14.03 -21.47
CA PRO A 191 -2.31 -15.41 -21.02
C PRO A 191 -1.20 -15.75 -20.03
N ILE A 192 -1.52 -16.61 -19.05
CA ILE A 192 -0.55 -17.23 -18.15
C ILE A 192 -0.42 -18.70 -18.56
N ILE A 193 0.75 -19.07 -19.07
CA ILE A 193 1.02 -20.39 -19.63
C ILE A 193 1.87 -21.18 -18.66
N GLN A 194 1.34 -22.29 -18.16
CA GLN A 194 2.09 -23.23 -17.35
C GLN A 194 2.84 -24.23 -18.26
N GLN A 195 4.13 -24.42 -18.00
CA GLN A 195 5.03 -25.23 -18.82
C GLN A 195 5.83 -26.27 -18.00
N ASP A 196 6.33 -27.30 -18.66
CA ASP A 196 7.04 -28.42 -18.07
C ASP A 196 8.52 -28.11 -17.77
N GLY A 197 8.81 -26.93 -17.22
CA GLY A 197 10.16 -26.50 -16.87
C GLY A 197 10.46 -25.06 -17.28
N GLY A 198 11.71 -24.64 -17.17
CA GLY A 198 12.14 -23.29 -17.46
C GLY A 198 12.02 -22.33 -16.28
N SER A 199 12.18 -21.04 -16.53
CA SER A 199 12.04 -19.97 -15.55
C SER A 199 10.71 -19.23 -15.77
N ALA A 200 10.14 -18.72 -14.68
CA ALA A 200 8.98 -17.82 -14.79
C ALA A 200 9.41 -16.47 -15.36
N GLY A 201 8.56 -15.88 -16.20
CA GLY A 201 8.84 -14.58 -16.81
C GLY A 201 7.66 -14.00 -17.58
N TYR A 202 7.73 -12.70 -17.82
CA TYR A 202 6.80 -11.98 -18.68
C TYR A 202 7.46 -11.67 -20.02
N ASN A 203 6.89 -12.20 -21.08
CA ASN A 203 7.30 -11.86 -22.45
C ASN A 203 6.43 -10.73 -22.98
N ARG A 204 6.97 -9.52 -23.01
CA ARG A 204 6.25 -8.32 -23.42
C ARG A 204 5.94 -8.32 -24.92
N SER A 205 6.84 -8.85 -25.77
CA SER A 205 6.70 -8.79 -27.22
C SER A 205 5.48 -9.56 -27.73
N VAL A 206 5.19 -10.69 -27.12
CA VAL A 206 4.05 -11.56 -27.45
C VAL A 206 2.98 -11.58 -26.36
N ARG A 207 3.18 -10.83 -25.29
CA ARG A 207 2.23 -10.58 -24.21
C ARG A 207 1.69 -11.84 -23.54
N PHE A 208 2.57 -12.63 -22.97
CA PHE A 208 2.18 -13.73 -22.10
C PHE A 208 3.15 -13.89 -20.93
N ILE A 209 2.67 -14.51 -19.88
CA ILE A 209 3.46 -14.97 -18.75
C ILE A 209 3.71 -16.46 -18.93
N GLU A 210 4.97 -16.87 -18.79
CA GLU A 210 5.36 -18.26 -18.64
C GLU A 210 5.65 -18.53 -17.17
N ILE A 211 5.21 -19.68 -16.68
CA ILE A 211 5.49 -20.12 -15.31
C ILE A 211 5.60 -21.66 -15.31
N PRO A 212 6.57 -22.26 -14.60
CA PRO A 212 6.60 -23.71 -14.41
C PRO A 212 5.29 -24.20 -13.79
N ARG A 213 4.85 -25.42 -14.15
CA ARG A 213 3.66 -26.02 -13.57
C ARG A 213 3.76 -26.11 -12.04
N LYS A 214 2.62 -25.98 -11.35
CA LYS A 214 2.53 -25.98 -9.89
C LYS A 214 3.18 -27.22 -9.27
N GLU A 215 3.04 -28.37 -9.91
CA GLU A 215 3.58 -29.66 -9.48
C GLU A 215 5.12 -29.74 -9.52
N LEU A 216 5.77 -28.82 -10.21
CA LEU A 216 7.25 -28.74 -10.28
C LEU A 216 7.87 -27.98 -9.11
N TYR A 217 7.05 -27.33 -8.29
CA TYR A 217 7.51 -26.62 -7.11
C TYR A 217 7.51 -27.56 -5.91
N GLN A 218 8.56 -27.49 -5.08
CA GLN A 218 8.64 -28.27 -3.83
C GLN A 218 7.56 -27.87 -2.81
N ASP A 219 7.09 -26.63 -2.88
CA ASP A 219 6.06 -26.07 -2.00
C ASP A 219 5.12 -25.20 -2.85
N GLU A 220 3.82 -25.44 -2.73
CA GLU A 220 2.79 -24.64 -3.42
C GLU A 220 2.92 -23.13 -3.16
N ARG A 221 3.42 -22.74 -1.98
CA ARG A 221 3.67 -21.33 -1.66
C ARG A 221 4.65 -20.69 -2.65
N ASN A 222 5.68 -21.43 -3.03
CA ASN A 222 6.68 -20.95 -3.99
C ASN A 222 6.07 -20.72 -5.38
N PHE A 223 5.13 -21.58 -5.79
CA PHE A 223 4.37 -21.37 -7.01
C PHE A 223 3.58 -20.05 -6.96
N TYR A 224 2.79 -19.84 -5.90
CA TYR A 224 1.99 -18.61 -5.77
C TYR A 224 2.86 -17.35 -5.63
N ASN A 225 3.97 -17.44 -4.92
CA ASN A 225 4.92 -16.32 -4.81
C ASN A 225 5.52 -15.96 -6.17
N THR A 226 5.92 -16.97 -6.96
CA THR A 226 6.42 -16.77 -8.32
C THR A 226 5.35 -16.19 -9.23
N LEU A 227 4.12 -16.69 -9.14
CA LEU A 227 2.99 -16.17 -9.89
C LEU A 227 2.74 -14.69 -9.58
N LEU A 228 2.61 -14.34 -8.31
CA LEU A 228 2.36 -12.97 -7.87
C LEU A 228 3.50 -12.02 -8.26
N HIS A 229 4.76 -12.47 -8.14
CA HIS A 229 5.91 -11.70 -8.60
C HIS A 229 5.85 -11.43 -10.10
N THR A 230 5.58 -12.46 -10.91
CA THR A 230 5.55 -12.32 -12.37
C THR A 230 4.36 -11.48 -12.85
N MET A 231 3.20 -11.61 -12.20
CA MET A 231 2.05 -10.72 -12.44
C MET A 231 2.41 -9.27 -12.10
N ALA A 232 3.00 -9.02 -10.92
CA ALA A 232 3.41 -7.69 -10.51
C ALA A 232 4.46 -7.10 -11.46
N HIS A 233 5.45 -7.90 -11.86
CA HIS A 233 6.47 -7.48 -12.82
C HIS A 233 5.84 -7.08 -14.18
N SER A 234 4.92 -7.88 -14.70
CA SER A 234 4.24 -7.55 -15.97
C SER A 234 3.46 -6.24 -15.88
N ALA A 235 2.76 -5.97 -14.77
CA ALA A 235 2.01 -4.74 -14.55
C ALA A 235 2.94 -3.51 -14.47
N ILE A 236 4.05 -3.63 -13.75
CA ILE A 236 5.03 -2.54 -13.58
C ILE A 236 5.73 -2.23 -14.91
N VAL A 237 6.10 -3.25 -15.68
CA VAL A 237 6.71 -3.09 -17.01
C VAL A 237 5.76 -2.39 -17.96
N GLU A 238 4.49 -2.81 -18.04
CA GLU A 238 3.51 -2.15 -18.91
C GLU A 238 3.26 -0.70 -18.49
N GLN A 239 3.20 -0.42 -17.17
CA GLN A 239 3.08 0.95 -16.66
C GLN A 239 4.30 1.80 -16.99
N ALA A 240 5.52 1.27 -16.80
CA ALA A 240 6.76 1.98 -17.08
C ALA A 240 6.84 2.42 -18.53
N VAL A 241 6.53 1.50 -19.46
CA VAL A 241 6.50 1.78 -20.89
C VAL A 241 5.40 2.78 -21.27
N ALA A 242 4.19 2.61 -20.73
CA ALA A 242 3.06 3.51 -21.03
C ALA A 242 3.29 4.94 -20.50
N SER A 243 4.03 5.08 -19.39
CA SER A 243 4.31 6.37 -18.76
C SER A 243 5.56 7.06 -19.30
N TYR A 244 6.35 6.36 -20.12
CA TYR A 244 7.63 6.86 -20.61
C TYR A 244 7.45 7.98 -21.65
N LYS A 245 8.15 9.09 -21.42
CA LYS A 245 8.09 10.30 -22.28
C LYS A 245 9.46 10.83 -22.69
N GLY A 246 10.52 10.10 -22.37
CA GLY A 246 11.89 10.54 -22.61
C GLY A 246 12.60 9.76 -23.71
N ASP A 247 13.87 10.13 -23.97
CA ASP A 247 14.78 9.37 -24.80
C ASP A 247 15.51 8.34 -23.94
N GLY A 248 15.62 7.11 -24.38
CA GLY A 248 16.29 6.02 -23.68
C GLY A 248 15.39 4.77 -23.52
N ASP A 249 15.80 3.85 -22.67
CA ASP A 249 15.09 2.64 -22.38
C ASP A 249 14.27 2.78 -21.08
N PRO A 250 12.92 2.69 -21.14
CA PRO A 250 12.09 2.76 -19.93
C PRO A 250 12.32 1.58 -18.96
N LEU A 251 13.00 0.53 -19.40
CA LEU A 251 13.30 -0.68 -18.64
C LEU A 251 14.76 -0.73 -18.15
N ALA A 252 15.55 0.34 -18.37
CA ALA A 252 16.96 0.36 -18.01
C ALA A 252 17.23 0.12 -16.52
N ASP A 253 16.31 0.50 -15.64
CA ASP A 253 16.42 0.31 -14.20
C ASP A 253 15.81 -1.03 -13.74
N ILE A 254 16.45 -2.12 -14.13
CA ILE A 254 15.98 -3.49 -13.84
C ILE A 254 15.93 -3.74 -12.32
N ALA A 255 16.91 -3.26 -11.57
CA ALA A 255 16.95 -3.45 -10.12
C ALA A 255 15.72 -2.82 -9.45
N ARG A 256 15.36 -1.58 -9.83
CA ARG A 256 14.17 -0.90 -9.31
C ARG A 256 12.88 -1.64 -9.69
N LEU A 257 12.74 -2.04 -10.95
CA LEU A 257 11.56 -2.75 -11.44
C LEU A 257 11.38 -4.09 -10.71
N ASN A 258 12.48 -4.81 -10.51
CA ASN A 258 12.48 -6.08 -9.80
C ASN A 258 12.10 -5.90 -8.32
N LEU A 259 12.71 -4.94 -7.62
CA LEU A 259 12.35 -4.62 -6.24
C LEU A 259 10.87 -4.22 -6.12
N SER A 260 10.38 -3.37 -7.02
CA SER A 260 8.97 -2.97 -7.02
C SER A 260 8.03 -4.16 -7.17
N SER A 261 8.40 -5.13 -8.01
CA SER A 261 7.61 -6.35 -8.25
C SER A 261 7.59 -7.25 -7.02
N GLU A 262 8.74 -7.39 -6.36
CA GLU A 262 8.88 -8.18 -5.15
C GLU A 262 8.06 -7.61 -3.98
N LEU A 263 8.11 -6.28 -3.79
CA LEU A 263 7.32 -5.63 -2.75
C LEU A 263 5.81 -5.69 -3.03
N ALA A 264 5.41 -5.56 -4.28
CA ALA A 264 4.01 -5.73 -4.67
C ALA A 264 3.52 -7.15 -4.39
N ALA A 265 4.31 -8.16 -4.77
CA ALA A 265 4.00 -9.56 -4.51
C ALA A 265 3.87 -9.82 -3.00
N ALA A 266 4.77 -9.27 -2.17
CA ALA A 266 4.71 -9.39 -0.71
C ALA A 266 3.40 -8.82 -0.13
N VAL A 267 3.00 -7.64 -0.59
CA VAL A 267 1.76 -6.99 -0.12
C VAL A 267 0.54 -7.80 -0.52
N VAL A 268 0.48 -8.29 -1.76
CA VAL A 268 -0.66 -9.11 -2.24
C VAL A 268 -0.70 -10.46 -1.55
N ALA A 269 0.45 -11.14 -1.39
CA ALA A 269 0.55 -12.40 -0.65
C ALA A 269 0.00 -12.24 0.78
N GLY A 270 0.40 -11.17 1.49
CA GLY A 270 -0.15 -10.87 2.80
C GLY A 270 -1.67 -10.70 2.80
N LYS A 271 -2.23 -9.94 1.84
CA LYS A 271 -3.69 -9.76 1.69
C LYS A 271 -4.43 -11.07 1.41
N LEU A 272 -3.76 -12.05 0.83
CA LEU A 272 -4.26 -13.41 0.61
C LEU A 272 -4.03 -14.35 1.81
N GLY A 273 -3.40 -13.88 2.89
CA GLY A 273 -3.00 -14.73 4.02
C GLY A 273 -1.84 -15.67 3.70
N LEU A 274 -1.17 -15.46 2.58
CA LEU A 274 -0.01 -16.26 2.17
C LEU A 274 1.28 -15.68 2.78
N SER A 275 2.26 -16.54 2.99
CA SER A 275 3.62 -16.14 3.37
C SER A 275 4.47 -16.05 2.12
N GLN A 276 5.27 -14.98 1.99
CA GLN A 276 6.17 -14.81 0.87
C GLN A 276 7.62 -15.15 1.25
N THR A 277 8.23 -16.02 0.47
CA THR A 277 9.66 -16.31 0.50
C THR A 277 10.34 -15.68 -0.71
N LEU A 278 11.61 -15.31 -0.59
CA LEU A 278 12.41 -14.91 -1.75
C LEU A 278 12.74 -16.12 -2.61
N SER A 279 12.61 -15.98 -3.92
CA SER A 279 13.16 -16.97 -4.82
C SER A 279 14.70 -16.89 -4.83
N GLU A 280 15.36 -18.03 -5.08
CA GLU A 280 16.82 -18.08 -5.23
C GLU A 280 17.31 -17.09 -6.31
N GLY A 281 16.54 -16.94 -7.39
CA GLY A 281 16.81 -15.96 -8.44
C GLY A 281 16.80 -14.51 -7.95
N ASN A 282 15.95 -14.17 -6.98
CA ASN A 282 15.83 -12.81 -6.46
C ASN A 282 16.89 -12.45 -5.42
N LEU A 283 17.48 -13.44 -4.74
CA LEU A 283 18.57 -13.17 -3.79
C LEU A 283 19.78 -12.48 -4.42
N ARG A 284 20.09 -12.80 -5.67
CA ARG A 284 21.20 -12.14 -6.39
C ARG A 284 20.98 -10.64 -6.53
N TYR A 285 19.72 -10.18 -6.62
CA TYR A 285 19.40 -8.77 -6.75
C TYR A 285 19.45 -8.00 -5.43
N MET A 286 19.51 -8.66 -4.27
CA MET A 286 19.50 -7.99 -2.97
C MET A 286 20.67 -7.03 -2.79
N ARG A 287 21.87 -7.40 -3.27
CA ARG A 287 23.04 -6.50 -3.24
C ARG A 287 22.81 -5.27 -4.11
N GLU A 288 22.21 -5.45 -5.28
CA GLU A 288 21.87 -4.36 -6.20
C GLU A 288 20.80 -3.45 -5.56
N TRP A 289 19.78 -4.02 -4.91
CA TRP A 289 18.76 -3.25 -4.21
C TRP A 289 19.34 -2.44 -3.05
N THR A 290 20.22 -3.05 -2.26
CA THR A 290 20.94 -2.35 -1.18
C THR A 290 21.75 -1.19 -1.73
N GLN A 291 22.49 -1.40 -2.82
CA GLN A 291 23.29 -0.37 -3.45
C GLN A 291 22.41 0.77 -3.98
N VAL A 292 21.36 0.48 -4.73
CA VAL A 292 20.44 1.48 -5.29
C VAL A 292 19.81 2.34 -4.20
N LEU A 293 19.37 1.74 -3.09
CA LEU A 293 18.77 2.48 -1.97
C LEU A 293 19.82 3.26 -1.16
N SER A 294 21.04 2.76 -1.04
CA SER A 294 22.14 3.46 -0.37
C SER A 294 22.59 4.69 -1.15
N ASP A 295 22.73 4.56 -2.47
CA ASP A 295 23.16 5.64 -3.35
C ASP A 295 22.08 6.73 -3.50
N ASN A 296 20.83 6.32 -3.58
CA ASN A 296 19.70 7.24 -3.73
C ASN A 296 18.46 6.76 -2.94
N PRO A 297 18.36 7.08 -1.65
CA PRO A 297 17.21 6.72 -0.82
C PRO A 297 15.85 7.16 -1.39
N ALA A 298 15.82 8.21 -2.21
CA ALA A 298 14.58 8.74 -2.79
C ALA A 298 13.94 7.77 -3.80
N VAL A 299 14.70 6.81 -4.33
CA VAL A 299 14.19 5.76 -5.24
C VAL A 299 13.08 4.94 -4.58
N ILE A 300 13.11 4.76 -3.25
CA ILE A 300 12.06 4.02 -2.52
C ILE A 300 10.66 4.59 -2.77
N ARG A 301 10.54 5.89 -3.02
CA ARG A 301 9.24 6.51 -3.36
C ARG A 301 8.71 6.02 -4.70
N GLN A 302 9.59 5.88 -5.69
CA GLN A 302 9.19 5.36 -7.00
C GLN A 302 8.88 3.87 -6.90
N VAL A 303 9.71 3.10 -6.20
CA VAL A 303 9.48 1.69 -5.91
C VAL A 303 8.09 1.48 -5.28
N THR A 304 7.75 2.24 -4.22
CA THR A 304 6.45 2.13 -3.57
C THR A 304 5.28 2.53 -4.50
N ARG A 305 5.49 3.52 -5.38
CA ARG A 305 4.48 3.95 -6.36
C ARG A 305 4.22 2.87 -7.41
N ASP A 306 5.29 2.27 -7.93
CA ASP A 306 5.20 1.19 -8.91
C ASP A 306 4.54 -0.05 -8.29
N SER A 307 4.96 -0.42 -7.07
CA SER A 307 4.33 -1.50 -6.30
C SER A 307 2.83 -1.27 -6.08
N ARG A 308 2.42 -0.03 -5.75
CA ARG A 308 1.00 0.33 -5.60
C ARG A 308 0.18 -0.02 -6.83
N HIS A 309 0.69 0.30 -8.02
CA HIS A 309 -0.02 0.03 -9.27
C HIS A 309 -0.28 -1.47 -9.44
N ALA A 310 0.76 -2.28 -9.27
CA ALA A 310 0.64 -3.73 -9.36
C ALA A 310 -0.28 -4.32 -8.27
N VAL A 311 -0.15 -3.86 -7.02
CA VAL A 311 -1.04 -4.29 -5.91
C VAL A 311 -2.49 -4.00 -6.23
N GLN A 312 -2.80 -2.81 -6.76
CA GLN A 312 -4.16 -2.43 -7.12
C GLN A 312 -4.71 -3.35 -8.21
N LEU A 313 -3.99 -3.51 -9.33
CA LEU A 313 -4.43 -4.35 -10.45
C LEU A 313 -4.66 -5.80 -10.05
N ILE A 314 -3.72 -6.39 -9.30
CA ILE A 314 -3.84 -7.78 -8.88
C ILE A 314 -5.02 -7.93 -7.90
N THR A 315 -5.14 -7.02 -6.91
CA THR A 315 -6.22 -7.06 -5.92
C THR A 315 -7.60 -6.98 -6.58
N GLU A 316 -7.76 -6.09 -7.56
CA GLU A 316 -9.02 -5.90 -8.29
C GLU A 316 -9.35 -7.12 -9.17
N GLN A 317 -8.39 -7.60 -9.97
CA GLN A 317 -8.63 -8.67 -10.94
C GLN A 317 -8.77 -10.05 -10.27
N VAL A 318 -8.04 -10.32 -9.20
CA VAL A 318 -8.19 -11.54 -8.39
C VAL A 318 -9.44 -11.49 -7.50
N GLY A 319 -10.00 -10.31 -7.25
CA GLY A 319 -11.19 -10.14 -6.44
C GLY A 319 -10.92 -10.23 -4.93
N ILE A 320 -9.78 -9.75 -4.47
CA ILE A 320 -9.41 -9.75 -3.05
C ILE A 320 -10.28 -8.75 -2.29
N ARG A 321 -11.14 -9.24 -1.40
CA ARG A 321 -12.03 -8.39 -0.60
C ARG A 321 -11.28 -7.80 0.60
N GLN A 322 -11.54 -6.51 0.86
CA GLN A 322 -11.02 -5.81 2.01
C GLN A 322 -11.74 -6.25 3.29
N PRO A 323 -11.00 -6.50 4.40
CA PRO A 323 -11.62 -6.75 5.71
C PRO A 323 -12.33 -5.51 6.24
N LYS A 324 -13.20 -5.70 7.24
CA LYS A 324 -13.89 -4.58 7.89
C LYS A 324 -12.93 -3.78 8.75
N ALA A 325 -13.06 -2.45 8.70
CA ALA A 325 -12.36 -1.53 9.57
C ALA A 325 -12.92 -1.53 11.01
N VAL A 326 -12.07 -1.18 11.98
CA VAL A 326 -12.43 -1.03 13.39
C VAL A 326 -12.28 0.44 13.78
N ASP A 327 -13.32 1.04 14.35
CA ASP A 327 -13.31 2.41 14.84
C ASP A 327 -13.01 2.44 16.35
N LEU A 328 -11.85 2.99 16.73
CA LEU A 328 -11.42 3.14 18.11
C LEU A 328 -11.83 4.49 18.73
N CYS A 329 -12.21 5.47 17.91
CA CYS A 329 -12.52 6.83 18.37
C CYS A 329 -13.94 6.99 18.87
N THR A 330 -14.81 6.02 18.64
CA THR A 330 -16.19 6.04 19.16
C THR A 330 -16.32 5.16 20.40
N SER A 331 -17.19 5.56 21.34
CA SER A 331 -17.54 4.73 22.50
C SER A 331 -18.04 3.34 22.06
N PHE A 332 -18.72 3.26 20.92
CA PHE A 332 -19.18 2.02 20.32
C PHE A 332 -18.01 1.12 19.86
N GLY A 333 -17.00 1.68 19.24
CA GLY A 333 -15.80 0.94 18.83
C GLY A 333 -15.05 0.39 20.05
N MET A 334 -14.92 1.18 21.10
CA MET A 334 -14.30 0.76 22.37
C MET A 334 -15.11 -0.34 23.07
N ASP A 335 -16.44 -0.25 23.08
CA ASP A 335 -17.31 -1.26 23.69
C ASP A 335 -17.24 -2.61 22.95
N ILE A 336 -17.13 -2.62 21.61
CA ILE A 336 -16.86 -3.83 20.83
C ILE A 336 -15.52 -4.43 21.23
N LEU A 337 -14.48 -3.60 21.29
CA LEU A 337 -13.13 -4.05 21.63
C LEU A 337 -13.02 -4.57 23.06
N GLN A 338 -13.81 -4.03 23.99
CA GLN A 338 -13.90 -4.51 25.36
C GLN A 338 -14.83 -5.73 25.53
N GLY A 339 -15.37 -6.24 24.42
CA GLY A 339 -16.29 -7.40 24.45
C GLY A 339 -17.66 -7.11 25.08
N LYS A 340 -18.00 -5.83 25.30
CA LYS A 340 -19.25 -5.41 25.94
C LYS A 340 -20.47 -5.44 25.00
N LEU A 341 -20.23 -5.43 23.67
CA LEU A 341 -21.27 -5.41 22.66
C LEU A 341 -21.12 -6.55 21.65
N ASN A 342 -22.24 -7.20 21.31
CA ASN A 342 -22.27 -8.20 20.26
C ASN A 342 -22.46 -7.51 18.90
N THR A 343 -21.50 -7.67 17.99
CA THR A 343 -21.47 -7.00 16.68
C THR A 343 -22.66 -7.28 15.76
N LYS A 344 -23.51 -8.25 16.12
CA LYS A 344 -24.65 -8.67 15.28
C LYS A 344 -25.94 -7.84 15.49
N GLU A 345 -26.04 -7.03 16.54
CA GLU A 345 -27.32 -6.46 16.98
C GLU A 345 -27.52 -4.95 16.74
N HIS A 346 -26.55 -4.20 16.23
CA HIS A 346 -26.72 -2.76 16.06
C HIS A 346 -26.74 -2.32 14.59
N PRO A 347 -27.80 -1.58 14.16
CA PRO A 347 -27.85 -0.99 12.82
C PRO A 347 -26.78 0.13 12.69
N ARG A 348 -26.13 0.17 11.54
CA ARG A 348 -25.13 1.18 11.20
C ARG A 348 -25.68 2.59 11.38
N ARG A 349 -25.07 3.40 12.23
CA ARG A 349 -25.28 4.86 12.17
C ARG A 349 -24.72 5.38 10.84
N PRO A 350 -25.44 6.30 10.16
CA PRO A 350 -24.93 6.93 8.94
C PRO A 350 -23.60 7.61 9.24
N ARG A 351 -22.58 7.33 8.41
CA ARG A 351 -21.27 7.98 8.48
C ARG A 351 -21.47 9.49 8.46
N LYS A 352 -21.01 10.21 9.48
CA LYS A 352 -20.79 11.66 9.35
C LYS A 352 -19.67 11.85 8.33
N VAL A 353 -20.04 12.35 7.17
CA VAL A 353 -19.09 12.86 6.19
C VAL A 353 -18.51 14.12 6.84
N TYR A 354 -17.29 14.04 7.32
CA TYR A 354 -16.57 15.22 7.73
C TYR A 354 -16.27 16.02 6.46
N ASP A 355 -17.02 17.11 6.30
CA ASP A 355 -16.75 18.08 5.26
C ASP A 355 -15.43 18.79 5.57
N THR A 356 -14.39 18.47 4.82
CA THR A 356 -13.06 19.05 4.95
C THR A 356 -12.97 20.47 4.42
N THR A 357 -14.10 21.09 4.07
CA THR A 357 -14.16 22.43 3.46
C THR A 357 -14.14 23.59 4.47
N ASN A 358 -14.08 23.33 5.77
CA ASN A 358 -14.08 24.41 6.77
C ASN A 358 -12.71 24.63 7.39
N SER A 359 -11.76 25.18 6.62
CA SER A 359 -10.59 25.81 7.21
C SER A 359 -10.21 27.09 6.47
N ARG A 360 -10.44 28.20 7.16
CA ARG A 360 -9.75 29.48 7.03
C ARG A 360 -10.23 30.47 5.96
N THR A 361 -11.33 31.13 6.25
CA THR A 361 -11.42 32.54 5.92
C THR A 361 -10.83 33.37 7.07
N GLY A 362 -9.54 33.54 7.08
CA GLY A 362 -8.86 34.52 7.92
C GLY A 362 -9.10 35.90 7.32
N LYS A 363 -10.04 36.65 7.87
CA LYS A 363 -10.12 38.09 7.60
C LYS A 363 -8.89 38.79 8.16
N PRO A 364 -8.22 39.68 7.40
CA PRO A 364 -7.13 40.47 7.96
C PRO A 364 -7.70 41.47 9.00
N ARG A 365 -7.13 41.43 10.22
CA ARG A 365 -7.38 42.45 11.22
C ARG A 365 -6.74 43.76 10.77
N ILE A 366 -7.54 44.71 10.43
CA ILE A 366 -7.13 46.11 10.26
C ILE A 366 -6.75 46.65 11.64
N GLY A 367 -5.47 46.94 11.81
CA GLY A 367 -4.97 47.59 13.01
C GLY A 367 -5.48 49.00 13.11
N ARG A 368 -6.21 49.31 14.19
CA ARG A 368 -6.48 50.72 14.60
C ARG A 368 -5.16 51.28 15.17
N ARG A 369 -4.66 52.31 14.49
CA ARG A 369 -3.73 53.26 15.08
C ARG A 369 -4.52 54.08 16.11
N ASN A 370 -4.07 54.06 17.36
CA ASN A 370 -4.39 55.09 18.32
C ASN A 370 -3.24 56.10 18.36
N HIS A 371 -3.59 57.33 18.07
CA HIS A 371 -2.83 58.50 18.46
C HIS A 371 -2.98 58.68 20.00
N LEU A 372 -1.89 58.73 20.70
CA LEU A 372 -1.39 59.78 21.57
C LEU A 372 -0.12 59.30 22.20
#